data_d8a20760f70642ff370dc4110c0bd74a
#
_entry.id   d8a20760f70642ff370dc4110c0bd74a
#
_cell.length_a   1.000
_cell.length_b   1.000
_cell.length_c   1.000
_cell.angle_alpha   90.00
_cell.angle_beta   90.00
_cell.angle_gamma   90.00
#
_symmetry.space_group_name_H-M   'P 1'
#
loop_
_entity.id
_entity.type
_entity.pdbx_description
1 polymer ?
#
loop_
_entity_poly.entity_id
_entity_poly.type
_entity_poly.pdbx_seq_one_letter_code
_entity_poly.pdbx_strand_id
1 'polypeptide(L)'
;MSSIIKIKNLTFSYSAEEERKTLDNVNLEIEAGQWVALIGHNGSGKSTLARCIDGLLMPESGSIEVDGLHLTEETVWDVRERIGMVFQNPDNQFVGADVEGDVAFGMENRGIPRAEMQKRVKEVLEAVDMTAFAKHEPVRLSGGQKQRVAIAGVLAVRPKIIIFDESTSMLDPEGKRDIVGLMRRLNDEENFTIISITHDIDEASLADRVIVLNDGRVIDDDVPGKIFASGDLLTKIGLDLPYPEALKEELKEKGIDVPNEYLDEEGMVDWLCRSALKN
;
A
#
# COMPACT_ATOMS: atom_id res chain seq x y z
N MET A 1 6.96 -8.18 -18.06
CA MET A 1 5.75 -8.61 -17.31
C MET A 1 4.57 -7.87 -17.90
N SER A 2 3.33 -8.34 -17.74
CA SER A 2 2.16 -7.63 -18.27
C SER A 2 1.67 -6.62 -17.22
N SER A 3 1.30 -5.42 -17.68
CA SER A 3 0.68 -4.40 -16.82
C SER A 3 -0.68 -4.90 -16.33
N ILE A 4 -0.89 -4.94 -15.01
CA ILE A 4 -2.15 -5.35 -14.38
C ILE A 4 -3.07 -4.14 -14.12
N ILE A 5 -2.50 -2.95 -13.95
CA ILE A 5 -3.24 -1.69 -13.84
C ILE A 5 -2.67 -0.74 -14.89
N LYS A 6 -3.56 -0.10 -15.66
CA LYS A 6 -3.21 1.00 -16.57
C LYS A 6 -4.16 2.16 -16.37
N ILE A 7 -3.59 3.32 -16.13
CA ILE A 7 -4.30 4.58 -15.96
C ILE A 7 -3.80 5.56 -17.01
N LYS A 8 -4.73 6.17 -17.76
CA LYS A 8 -4.42 7.14 -18.80
C LYS A 8 -5.24 8.41 -18.65
N ASN A 9 -4.53 9.53 -18.52
CA ASN A 9 -5.10 10.90 -18.44
C ASN A 9 -6.21 11.03 -17.40
N LEU A 10 -6.08 10.34 -16.25
CA LEU A 10 -7.10 10.29 -15.22
C LEU A 10 -7.26 11.65 -14.55
N THR A 11 -8.48 12.18 -14.54
CA THR A 11 -8.84 13.43 -13.87
C THR A 11 -10.07 13.22 -13.01
N PHE A 12 -10.04 13.74 -11.78
CA PHE A 12 -11.12 13.63 -10.81
C PHE A 12 -11.20 14.85 -9.89
N SER A 13 -12.42 15.28 -9.57
CA SER A 13 -12.75 16.27 -8.52
C SER A 13 -13.93 15.77 -7.70
N TYR A 14 -14.02 16.15 -6.42
CA TYR A 14 -15.18 15.85 -5.58
C TYR A 14 -16.35 16.79 -5.88
N SER A 15 -16.10 17.98 -6.40
CA SER A 15 -17.11 18.94 -6.81
C SER A 15 -16.72 19.59 -8.14
N ALA A 16 -17.70 19.79 -9.01
CA ALA A 16 -17.50 20.50 -10.28
C ALA A 16 -17.13 21.99 -10.10
N GLU A 17 -17.36 22.53 -8.89
CA GLU A 17 -17.03 23.93 -8.54
C GLU A 17 -15.60 24.09 -8.01
N GLU A 18 -14.86 22.98 -7.78
CA GLU A 18 -13.47 23.03 -7.33
C GLU A 18 -12.58 23.59 -8.43
N GLU A 19 -11.91 24.71 -8.14
CA GLU A 19 -10.90 25.29 -9.05
C GLU A 19 -9.71 24.36 -9.27
N ARG A 20 -9.41 23.51 -8.27
CA ARG A 20 -8.28 22.57 -8.30
C ARG A 20 -8.77 21.14 -8.38
N LYS A 21 -8.27 20.40 -9.34
CA LYS A 21 -8.55 18.97 -9.48
C LYS A 21 -7.87 18.19 -8.36
N THR A 22 -8.59 17.20 -7.78
CA THR A 22 -8.01 16.28 -6.78
C THR A 22 -7.03 15.31 -7.43
N LEU A 23 -7.34 14.87 -8.67
CA LEU A 23 -6.41 14.16 -9.56
C LEU A 23 -6.41 14.89 -10.91
N ASP A 24 -5.22 15.16 -11.44
CA ASP A 24 -5.05 15.94 -12.65
C ASP A 24 -4.11 15.26 -13.64
N ASN A 25 -4.70 14.69 -14.68
CA ASN A 25 -3.98 14.03 -15.78
C ASN A 25 -2.99 12.93 -15.31
N VAL A 26 -3.43 12.10 -14.36
CA VAL A 26 -2.61 11.00 -13.85
C VAL A 26 -2.45 9.92 -14.92
N ASN A 27 -1.20 9.55 -15.16
CA ASN A 27 -0.82 8.44 -16.03
C ASN A 27 0.06 7.49 -15.22
N LEU A 28 -0.30 6.19 -15.22
CA LEU A 28 0.36 5.20 -14.40
C LEU A 28 0.15 3.80 -14.96
N GLU A 29 1.19 2.97 -14.91
CA GLU A 29 1.10 1.54 -15.19
C GLU A 29 1.74 0.77 -14.04
N ILE A 30 1.09 -0.31 -13.56
CA ILE A 30 1.62 -1.21 -12.52
C ILE A 30 1.69 -2.61 -13.10
N GLU A 31 2.81 -3.28 -12.91
CA GLU A 31 3.03 -4.65 -13.36
C GLU A 31 2.45 -5.68 -12.38
N ALA A 32 2.03 -6.84 -12.89
CA ALA A 32 1.55 -7.93 -12.06
C ALA A 32 2.67 -8.45 -11.14
N GLY A 33 2.34 -8.70 -9.86
CA GLY A 33 3.28 -9.17 -8.85
C GLY A 33 4.24 -8.11 -8.32
N GLN A 34 4.07 -6.83 -8.68
CA GLN A 34 4.89 -5.72 -8.17
C GLN A 34 4.32 -5.17 -6.87
N TRP A 35 5.17 -4.86 -5.90
CA TRP A 35 4.81 -4.01 -4.77
C TRP A 35 5.17 -2.56 -5.08
N VAL A 36 4.15 -1.70 -5.15
CA VAL A 36 4.28 -0.26 -5.41
C VAL A 36 3.89 0.52 -4.16
N ALA A 37 4.78 1.38 -3.68
CA ALA A 37 4.44 2.37 -2.66
C ALA A 37 4.00 3.69 -3.30
N LEU A 38 2.82 4.19 -2.91
CA LEU A 38 2.31 5.49 -3.32
C LEU A 38 2.48 6.48 -2.17
N ILE A 39 3.42 7.41 -2.32
CA ILE A 39 3.77 8.40 -1.31
C ILE A 39 3.36 9.81 -1.74
N GLY A 40 3.30 10.73 -0.78
CA GLY A 40 2.95 12.14 -1.00
C GLY A 40 2.37 12.76 0.26
N HIS A 41 2.32 14.08 0.35
CA HIS A 41 1.73 14.78 1.49
C HIS A 41 0.24 14.49 1.67
N ASN A 42 -0.32 14.84 2.85
CA ASN A 42 -1.74 14.71 3.11
C ASN A 42 -2.54 15.62 2.17
N GLY A 43 -3.55 15.06 1.49
CA GLY A 43 -4.33 15.77 0.48
C GLY A 43 -3.72 15.75 -0.93
N SER A 44 -2.62 15.05 -1.19
CA SER A 44 -2.04 14.94 -2.54
C SER A 44 -2.86 14.10 -3.52
N GLY A 45 -3.91 13.37 -3.06
CA GLY A 45 -4.80 12.59 -3.91
C GLY A 45 -4.60 11.06 -3.84
N LYS A 46 -3.71 10.53 -2.99
CA LYS A 46 -3.38 9.08 -2.90
C LYS A 46 -4.59 8.18 -2.69
N SER A 47 -5.34 8.39 -1.61
CA SER A 47 -6.54 7.59 -1.32
C SER A 47 -7.65 7.80 -2.36
N THR A 48 -7.70 8.98 -3.00
CA THR A 48 -8.61 9.25 -4.11
C THR A 48 -8.24 8.40 -5.32
N LEU A 49 -6.94 8.32 -5.65
CA LEU A 49 -6.45 7.47 -6.74
C LEU A 49 -6.77 5.99 -6.48
N ALA A 50 -6.54 5.49 -5.27
CA ALA A 50 -6.89 4.13 -4.88
C ALA A 50 -8.40 3.84 -5.04
N ARG A 51 -9.25 4.77 -4.60
CA ARG A 51 -10.71 4.66 -4.76
C ARG A 51 -11.18 4.74 -6.21
N CYS A 52 -10.45 5.47 -7.06
CA CYS A 52 -10.72 5.45 -8.51
C CYS A 52 -10.31 4.09 -9.11
N ILE A 53 -9.18 3.51 -8.70
CA ILE A 53 -8.73 2.19 -9.17
C ILE A 53 -9.75 1.10 -8.80
N ASP A 54 -10.28 1.12 -7.58
CA ASP A 54 -11.29 0.17 -7.09
C ASP A 54 -12.72 0.50 -7.61
N GLY A 55 -12.90 1.59 -8.35
CA GLY A 55 -14.18 2.02 -8.87
C GLY A 55 -15.17 2.53 -7.80
N LEU A 56 -14.70 2.84 -6.59
CA LEU A 56 -15.50 3.54 -5.56
C LEU A 56 -15.77 4.99 -5.97
N LEU A 57 -14.88 5.57 -6.76
CA LEU A 57 -15.01 6.88 -7.38
C LEU A 57 -14.84 6.72 -8.90
N MET A 58 -15.77 7.27 -9.67
CA MET A 58 -15.66 7.24 -11.12
C MET A 58 -14.96 8.52 -11.62
N PRO A 59 -13.95 8.42 -12.50
CA PRO A 59 -13.23 9.58 -13.00
C PRO A 59 -14.10 10.49 -13.87
N GLU A 60 -13.81 11.78 -13.88
CA GLU A 60 -14.44 12.74 -14.80
C GLU A 60 -13.97 12.52 -16.23
N SER A 61 -12.69 12.15 -16.40
CA SER A 61 -12.08 11.87 -17.70
C SER A 61 -10.89 10.94 -17.56
N GLY A 62 -10.44 10.40 -18.67
CA GLY A 62 -9.38 9.40 -18.74
C GLY A 62 -9.93 7.98 -18.70
N SER A 63 -9.06 7.01 -18.49
CA SER A 63 -9.44 5.59 -18.42
C SER A 63 -8.62 4.83 -17.39
N ILE A 64 -9.25 3.84 -16.79
CA ILE A 64 -8.61 2.86 -15.89
C ILE A 64 -8.87 1.48 -16.47
N GLU A 65 -7.82 0.67 -16.57
CA GLU A 65 -7.89 -0.74 -16.93
C GLU A 65 -7.27 -1.55 -15.78
N VAL A 66 -7.98 -2.56 -15.29
CA VAL A 66 -7.53 -3.46 -14.24
C VAL A 66 -7.65 -4.90 -14.73
N ASP A 67 -6.52 -5.62 -14.76
CA ASP A 67 -6.45 -7.02 -15.22
C ASP A 67 -7.12 -7.22 -16.59
N GLY A 68 -6.90 -6.26 -17.51
CA GLY A 68 -7.47 -6.28 -18.87
C GLY A 68 -8.93 -5.83 -18.99
N LEU A 69 -9.57 -5.44 -17.87
CA LEU A 69 -10.93 -4.92 -17.86
C LEU A 69 -10.91 -3.40 -17.78
N HIS A 70 -11.58 -2.72 -18.70
CA HIS A 70 -11.83 -1.30 -18.59
C HIS A 70 -12.87 -1.03 -17.50
N LEU A 71 -12.56 -0.10 -16.60
CA LEU A 71 -13.48 0.33 -15.54
C LEU A 71 -14.61 1.18 -16.15
N THR A 72 -15.82 0.67 -16.08
CA THR A 72 -17.07 1.34 -16.47
C THR A 72 -18.16 1.01 -15.43
N GLU A 73 -19.34 1.62 -15.53
CA GLU A 73 -20.48 1.27 -14.67
C GLU A 73 -20.90 -0.19 -14.84
N GLU A 74 -20.72 -0.78 -16.04
CA GLU A 74 -21.07 -2.18 -16.31
C GLU A 74 -20.04 -3.17 -15.75
N THR A 75 -18.76 -2.82 -15.76
CA THR A 75 -17.66 -3.73 -15.38
C THR A 75 -17.13 -3.51 -13.97
N VAL A 76 -17.61 -2.51 -13.24
CA VAL A 76 -17.10 -2.14 -11.92
C VAL A 76 -17.10 -3.29 -10.91
N TRP A 77 -18.12 -4.15 -10.95
CA TRP A 77 -18.19 -5.30 -10.06
C TRP A 77 -17.13 -6.36 -10.39
N ASP A 78 -16.87 -6.60 -11.69
CA ASP A 78 -15.84 -7.51 -12.13
C ASP A 78 -14.43 -6.97 -11.80
N VAL A 79 -14.23 -5.65 -11.82
CA VAL A 79 -13.01 -4.98 -11.38
C VAL A 79 -12.81 -5.16 -9.88
N ARG A 80 -13.84 -4.90 -9.06
CA ARG A 80 -13.80 -5.08 -7.59
C ARG A 80 -13.56 -6.52 -7.16
N GLU A 81 -13.90 -7.50 -7.97
CA GLU A 81 -13.54 -8.89 -7.69
C GLU A 81 -12.03 -9.13 -7.74
N ARG A 82 -11.28 -8.32 -8.48
CA ARG A 82 -9.83 -8.44 -8.64
C ARG A 82 -9.03 -7.67 -7.61
N ILE A 83 -9.68 -6.75 -6.91
CA ILE A 83 -9.07 -5.84 -5.95
C ILE A 83 -9.58 -6.15 -4.55
N GLY A 84 -8.68 -6.18 -3.59
CA GLY A 84 -9.00 -6.14 -2.18
C GLY A 84 -8.44 -4.88 -1.56
N MET A 85 -9.21 -4.21 -0.71
CA MET A 85 -8.79 -2.97 -0.07
C MET A 85 -8.74 -3.13 1.45
N VAL A 86 -7.62 -2.75 2.05
CA VAL A 86 -7.38 -2.73 3.48
C VAL A 86 -7.28 -1.25 3.90
N PHE A 87 -8.19 -0.80 4.75
CA PHE A 87 -8.28 0.61 5.14
C PHE A 87 -7.44 0.93 6.38
N GLN A 88 -7.20 2.22 6.61
CA GLN A 88 -6.45 2.75 7.73
C GLN A 88 -6.98 2.30 9.09
N ASN A 89 -8.29 2.38 9.31
CA ASN A 89 -8.93 1.98 10.56
C ASN A 89 -9.67 0.65 10.37
N PRO A 90 -9.14 -0.48 10.89
CA PRO A 90 -9.79 -1.78 10.76
C PRO A 90 -11.15 -1.86 11.47
N ASP A 91 -11.41 -1.06 12.50
CA ASP A 91 -12.70 -1.07 13.21
C ASP A 91 -13.88 -0.71 12.28
N ASN A 92 -13.63 0.06 11.23
CA ASN A 92 -14.66 0.43 10.25
C ASN A 92 -14.98 -0.68 9.24
N GLN A 93 -14.26 -1.80 9.27
CA GLN A 93 -14.40 -2.90 8.32
C GLN A 93 -15.14 -4.11 8.92
N PHE A 94 -15.16 -4.23 10.24
CA PHE A 94 -15.77 -5.39 10.90
C PHE A 94 -17.28 -5.35 10.89
N VAL A 95 -17.88 -6.46 10.44
CA VAL A 95 -19.33 -6.69 10.41
C VAL A 95 -19.72 -8.02 11.08
N GLY A 96 -18.76 -8.95 11.22
CA GLY A 96 -18.93 -10.26 11.82
C GLY A 96 -19.05 -10.20 13.35
N ALA A 97 -19.79 -11.14 13.94
CA ALA A 97 -19.88 -11.30 15.38
C ALA A 97 -18.57 -11.87 15.99
N ASP A 98 -17.87 -12.68 15.22
CA ASP A 98 -16.55 -13.22 15.53
C ASP A 98 -15.61 -13.12 14.32
N VAL A 99 -14.33 -13.36 14.54
CA VAL A 99 -13.29 -13.26 13.51
C VAL A 99 -13.56 -14.16 12.31
N GLU A 100 -13.96 -15.42 12.53
CA GLU A 100 -14.22 -16.32 11.40
C GLU A 100 -15.44 -15.90 10.57
N GLY A 101 -16.48 -15.37 11.22
CA GLY A 101 -17.66 -14.81 10.54
C GLY A 101 -17.31 -13.57 9.74
N ASP A 102 -16.46 -12.71 10.29
CA ASP A 102 -16.00 -11.51 9.60
C ASP A 102 -15.17 -11.86 8.34
N VAL A 103 -14.20 -12.76 8.46
CA VAL A 103 -13.40 -13.24 7.33
C VAL A 103 -14.26 -13.93 6.27
N ALA A 104 -15.35 -14.62 6.67
CA ALA A 104 -16.27 -15.28 5.75
C ALA A 104 -17.17 -14.30 4.98
N PHE A 105 -17.43 -13.11 5.51
CA PHE A 105 -18.44 -12.18 5.03
C PHE A 105 -18.31 -11.83 3.53
N GLY A 106 -17.08 -11.52 3.07
CA GLY A 106 -16.85 -11.22 1.65
C GLY A 106 -17.13 -12.40 0.72
N MET A 107 -16.91 -13.63 1.20
CA MET A 107 -17.21 -14.86 0.46
C MET A 107 -18.71 -15.16 0.44
N GLU A 108 -19.44 -14.87 1.54
CA GLU A 108 -20.90 -15.01 1.61
C GLU A 108 -21.58 -14.12 0.58
N ASN A 109 -21.14 -12.85 0.46
CA ASN A 109 -21.64 -11.91 -0.54
C ASN A 109 -21.42 -12.36 -1.98
N ARG A 110 -20.38 -13.21 -2.21
CA ARG A 110 -20.09 -13.81 -3.51
C ARG A 110 -20.77 -15.17 -3.72
N GLY A 111 -21.60 -15.63 -2.78
CA GLY A 111 -22.31 -16.90 -2.88
C GLY A 111 -21.41 -18.13 -2.85
N ILE A 112 -20.22 -18.05 -2.26
CA ILE A 112 -19.28 -19.18 -2.17
C ILE A 112 -19.88 -20.27 -1.27
N PRO A 113 -19.83 -21.56 -1.65
CA PRO A 113 -20.39 -22.63 -0.86
C PRO A 113 -19.75 -22.72 0.54
N ARG A 114 -20.59 -23.00 1.57
CA ARG A 114 -20.18 -23.02 2.98
C ARG A 114 -18.93 -23.89 3.25
N ALA A 115 -18.84 -25.06 2.64
CA ALA A 115 -17.70 -25.96 2.83
C ALA A 115 -16.38 -25.35 2.32
N GLU A 116 -16.44 -24.61 1.20
CA GLU A 116 -15.29 -23.89 0.65
C GLU A 116 -14.95 -22.68 1.53
N MET A 117 -15.94 -21.93 2.02
CA MET A 117 -15.70 -20.81 2.94
C MET A 117 -14.98 -21.28 4.21
N GLN A 118 -15.46 -22.34 4.86
CA GLN A 118 -14.83 -22.89 6.07
C GLN A 118 -13.36 -23.27 5.85
N LYS A 119 -13.06 -23.86 4.69
CA LYS A 119 -11.69 -24.22 4.31
C LYS A 119 -10.84 -22.96 4.14
N ARG A 120 -11.31 -21.98 3.36
CA ARG A 120 -10.56 -20.73 3.10
C ARG A 120 -10.35 -19.90 4.35
N VAL A 121 -11.37 -19.77 5.20
CA VAL A 121 -11.24 -19.06 6.51
C VAL A 121 -10.09 -19.64 7.31
N LYS A 122 -10.01 -20.97 7.41
CA LYS A 122 -8.91 -21.63 8.13
C LYS A 122 -7.55 -21.31 7.49
N GLU A 123 -7.43 -21.44 6.16
CA GLU A 123 -6.19 -21.18 5.41
C GLU A 123 -5.72 -19.73 5.61
N VAL A 124 -6.61 -18.73 5.45
CA VAL A 124 -6.22 -17.33 5.57
C VAL A 124 -5.94 -16.91 7.00
N LEU A 125 -6.65 -17.44 8.00
CA LEU A 125 -6.35 -17.19 9.41
C LEU A 125 -4.98 -17.77 9.82
N GLU A 126 -4.59 -18.90 9.24
CA GLU A 126 -3.27 -19.47 9.41
C GLU A 126 -2.20 -18.59 8.77
N ALA A 127 -2.43 -18.10 7.54
CA ALA A 127 -1.51 -17.24 6.81
C ALA A 127 -1.21 -15.90 7.51
N VAL A 128 -2.17 -15.38 8.30
CA VAL A 128 -2.01 -14.12 9.07
C VAL A 128 -1.76 -14.35 10.57
N ASP A 129 -1.49 -15.57 11.02
CA ASP A 129 -1.23 -15.96 12.43
C ASP A 129 -2.39 -15.64 13.38
N MET A 130 -3.65 -15.77 12.92
CA MET A 130 -4.86 -15.46 13.70
C MET A 130 -5.74 -16.67 14.02
N THR A 131 -5.28 -17.89 13.78
CA THR A 131 -6.06 -19.13 14.02
C THR A 131 -6.60 -19.24 15.45
N ALA A 132 -5.79 -18.87 16.46
CA ALA A 132 -6.18 -18.93 17.87
C ALA A 132 -7.31 -17.95 18.22
N PHE A 133 -7.54 -16.95 17.40
CA PHE A 133 -8.53 -15.88 17.61
C PHE A 133 -9.81 -16.05 16.81
N ALA A 134 -9.97 -17.15 16.04
CA ALA A 134 -11.09 -17.38 15.13
C ALA A 134 -12.47 -17.16 15.77
N LYS A 135 -12.65 -17.51 17.04
CA LYS A 135 -13.88 -17.36 17.81
C LYS A 135 -13.95 -16.12 18.70
N HIS A 136 -12.97 -15.24 18.62
CA HIS A 136 -12.97 -14.00 19.39
C HIS A 136 -13.81 -12.92 18.69
N GLU A 137 -14.40 -12.06 19.50
CA GLU A 137 -15.07 -10.84 19.01
C GLU A 137 -13.98 -9.86 18.52
N PRO A 138 -14.09 -9.27 17.31
CA PRO A 138 -13.08 -8.35 16.78
C PRO A 138 -12.75 -7.17 17.72
N VAL A 139 -13.73 -6.68 18.48
CA VAL A 139 -13.55 -5.58 19.44
C VAL A 139 -12.54 -5.88 20.54
N ARG A 140 -12.29 -7.15 20.85
CA ARG A 140 -11.33 -7.59 21.88
C ARG A 140 -9.89 -7.76 21.38
N LEU A 141 -9.65 -7.54 20.10
CA LEU A 141 -8.34 -7.67 19.49
C LEU A 141 -7.50 -6.38 19.64
N SER A 142 -6.19 -6.53 19.68
CA SER A 142 -5.28 -5.39 19.53
C SER A 142 -5.35 -4.79 18.12
N GLY A 143 -4.83 -3.56 17.94
CA GLY A 143 -4.82 -2.90 16.62
C GLY A 143 -4.15 -3.75 15.54
N GLY A 144 -2.96 -4.31 15.81
CA GLY A 144 -2.26 -5.19 14.88
C GLY A 144 -3.03 -6.49 14.58
N GLN A 145 -3.67 -7.10 15.59
CA GLN A 145 -4.53 -8.26 15.40
C GLN A 145 -5.75 -7.95 14.53
N LYS A 146 -6.39 -6.80 14.76
CA LYS A 146 -7.49 -6.31 13.93
C LYS A 146 -7.05 -6.13 12.48
N GLN A 147 -5.89 -5.56 12.26
CA GLN A 147 -5.35 -5.36 10.91
C GLN A 147 -5.08 -6.70 10.21
N ARG A 148 -4.52 -7.69 10.93
CA ARG A 148 -4.32 -9.05 10.40
C ARG A 148 -5.65 -9.70 10.01
N VAL A 149 -6.71 -9.54 10.80
CA VAL A 149 -8.05 -10.06 10.47
C VAL A 149 -8.64 -9.36 9.24
N ALA A 150 -8.48 -8.03 9.13
CA ALA A 150 -8.90 -7.28 7.94
C ALA A 150 -8.19 -7.79 6.68
N ILE A 151 -6.89 -8.05 6.75
CA ILE A 151 -6.11 -8.66 5.66
C ILE A 151 -6.63 -10.08 5.35
N ALA A 152 -6.91 -10.91 6.37
CA ALA A 152 -7.48 -12.24 6.15
C ALA A 152 -8.82 -12.20 5.40
N GLY A 153 -9.70 -11.24 5.72
CA GLY A 153 -10.96 -11.02 5.00
C GLY A 153 -10.74 -10.69 3.52
N VAL A 154 -9.73 -9.88 3.23
CA VAL A 154 -9.33 -9.57 1.86
C VAL A 154 -8.75 -10.80 1.14
N LEU A 155 -7.86 -11.56 1.77
CA LEU A 155 -7.27 -12.76 1.19
C LEU A 155 -8.30 -13.86 0.91
N ALA A 156 -9.34 -13.99 1.75
CA ALA A 156 -10.38 -15.01 1.63
C ALA A 156 -11.11 -14.97 0.29
N VAL A 157 -11.27 -13.78 -0.29
CA VAL A 157 -11.91 -13.59 -1.60
C VAL A 157 -10.96 -13.75 -2.78
N ARG A 158 -9.66 -13.98 -2.53
CA ARG A 158 -8.60 -14.24 -3.53
C ARG A 158 -8.51 -13.16 -4.61
N PRO A 159 -8.27 -11.89 -4.24
CA PRO A 159 -8.03 -10.84 -5.22
C PRO A 159 -6.70 -11.07 -5.95
N LYS A 160 -6.44 -10.33 -7.02
CA LYS A 160 -5.13 -10.26 -7.68
C LYS A 160 -4.28 -9.08 -7.20
N ILE A 161 -4.96 -8.06 -6.71
CA ILE A 161 -4.38 -6.79 -6.28
C ILE A 161 -4.85 -6.51 -4.87
N ILE A 162 -3.94 -6.10 -3.99
CA ILE A 162 -4.28 -5.64 -2.63
C ILE A 162 -3.82 -4.19 -2.49
N ILE A 163 -4.77 -3.31 -2.14
CA ILE A 163 -4.49 -1.91 -1.84
C ILE A 163 -4.51 -1.73 -0.33
N PHE A 164 -3.41 -1.27 0.25
CA PHE A 164 -3.28 -0.90 1.65
C PHE A 164 -3.34 0.62 1.77
N ASP A 165 -4.45 1.17 2.27
CA ASP A 165 -4.63 2.62 2.41
C ASP A 165 -4.27 3.04 3.85
N GLU A 166 -3.00 3.45 4.06
CA GLU A 166 -2.42 3.84 5.35
C GLU A 166 -2.63 2.81 6.48
N SER A 167 -2.64 1.54 6.14
CA SER A 167 -3.05 0.44 7.02
C SER A 167 -2.13 0.18 8.21
N THR A 168 -0.93 0.78 8.23
CA THR A 168 0.07 0.66 9.31
C THR A 168 0.11 1.89 10.22
N SER A 169 -0.53 3.00 9.84
CA SER A 169 -0.38 4.30 10.51
C SER A 169 -0.90 4.35 11.95
N MET A 170 -1.83 3.46 12.31
CA MET A 170 -2.43 3.39 13.66
C MET A 170 -1.80 2.31 14.55
N LEU A 171 -0.74 1.64 14.08
CA LEU A 171 -0.09 0.55 14.78
C LEU A 171 1.13 1.04 15.56
N ASP A 172 1.45 0.31 16.62
CA ASP A 172 2.73 0.45 17.31
C ASP A 172 3.89 -0.05 16.42
N PRO A 173 5.15 0.26 16.73
CA PRO A 173 6.28 -0.11 15.87
C PRO A 173 6.44 -1.62 15.63
N GLU A 174 6.01 -2.46 16.59
CA GLU A 174 6.05 -3.92 16.42
C GLU A 174 4.97 -4.39 15.46
N GLY A 175 3.72 -3.97 15.69
CA GLY A 175 2.59 -4.28 14.81
C GLY A 175 2.80 -3.77 13.38
N LYS A 176 3.43 -2.59 13.23
CA LYS A 176 3.81 -2.07 11.91
C LYS A 176 4.78 -3.02 11.20
N ARG A 177 5.91 -3.39 11.85
CA ARG A 177 6.88 -4.33 11.26
C ARG A 177 6.23 -5.64 10.86
N ASP A 178 5.34 -6.15 11.68
CA ASP A 178 4.61 -7.38 11.43
C ASP A 178 3.74 -7.31 10.18
N ILE A 179 2.98 -6.22 10.02
CA ILE A 179 2.11 -6.02 8.84
C ILE A 179 2.94 -5.80 7.57
N VAL A 180 4.01 -4.99 7.64
CA VAL A 180 4.92 -4.79 6.51
C VAL A 180 5.60 -6.10 6.11
N GLY A 181 6.04 -6.92 7.08
CA GLY A 181 6.57 -8.25 6.82
C GLY A 181 5.54 -9.20 6.19
N LEU A 182 4.27 -9.11 6.59
CA LEU A 182 3.17 -9.84 5.95
C LEU A 182 2.96 -9.39 4.50
N MET A 183 2.96 -8.07 4.23
CA MET A 183 2.84 -7.54 2.87
C MET A 183 3.97 -8.07 1.97
N ARG A 184 5.23 -8.05 2.46
CA ARG A 184 6.37 -8.58 1.71
C ARG A 184 6.22 -10.06 1.41
N ARG A 185 5.82 -10.87 2.39
CA ARG A 185 5.57 -12.30 2.20
C ARG A 185 4.47 -12.57 1.17
N LEU A 186 3.35 -11.84 1.23
CA LEU A 186 2.26 -11.96 0.25
C LEU A 186 2.72 -11.61 -1.17
N ASN A 187 3.59 -10.63 -1.31
CA ASN A 187 4.14 -10.25 -2.61
C ASN A 187 5.12 -11.30 -3.13
N ASP A 188 6.13 -11.68 -2.33
CA ASP A 188 7.23 -12.55 -2.76
C ASP A 188 6.81 -14.01 -2.96
N GLU A 189 5.98 -14.55 -2.04
CA GLU A 189 5.65 -15.98 -2.02
C GLU A 189 4.34 -16.29 -2.77
N GLU A 190 3.36 -15.38 -2.70
CA GLU A 190 2.04 -15.57 -3.30
C GLU A 190 1.81 -14.75 -4.56
N ASN A 191 2.80 -13.91 -4.96
CA ASN A 191 2.79 -13.09 -6.17
C ASN A 191 1.60 -12.12 -6.26
N PHE A 192 1.11 -11.63 -5.10
CA PHE A 192 0.11 -10.55 -5.09
C PHE A 192 0.72 -9.25 -5.61
N THR A 193 -0.05 -8.53 -6.43
CA THR A 193 0.26 -7.13 -6.71
C THR A 193 -0.17 -6.29 -5.52
N ILE A 194 0.75 -5.48 -4.97
CA ILE A 194 0.48 -4.65 -3.80
C ILE A 194 0.62 -3.18 -4.14
N ILE A 195 -0.35 -2.39 -3.71
CA ILE A 195 -0.26 -0.92 -3.69
C ILE A 195 -0.36 -0.51 -2.24
N SER A 196 0.73 0.01 -1.65
CA SER A 196 0.71 0.57 -0.31
C SER A 196 0.70 2.09 -0.37
N ILE A 197 -0.35 2.69 0.15
CA ILE A 197 -0.42 4.13 0.36
C ILE A 197 0.12 4.39 1.75
N THR A 198 1.20 5.15 1.83
CA THR A 198 1.85 5.43 3.10
C THR A 198 2.51 6.82 3.08
N HIS A 199 2.62 7.41 4.24
CA HIS A 199 3.49 8.56 4.48
C HIS A 199 4.78 8.14 5.19
N ASP A 200 4.91 6.87 5.49
CA ASP A 200 6.05 6.27 6.13
C ASP A 200 7.10 5.87 5.09
N ILE A 201 8.22 6.56 5.13
CA ILE A 201 9.29 6.40 4.15
C ILE A 201 10.03 5.07 4.32
N ASP A 202 10.13 4.56 5.56
CA ASP A 202 10.78 3.27 5.82
C ASP A 202 9.94 2.13 5.22
N GLU A 203 8.60 2.19 5.36
CA GLU A 203 7.70 1.26 4.67
C GLU A 203 7.85 1.37 3.15
N ALA A 204 7.85 2.60 2.61
CA ALA A 204 7.98 2.84 1.18
C ALA A 204 9.33 2.35 0.60
N SER A 205 10.40 2.39 1.40
CA SER A 205 11.72 1.92 0.99
C SER A 205 11.80 0.42 0.72
N LEU A 206 10.87 -0.35 1.28
CA LEU A 206 10.79 -1.80 1.11
C LEU A 206 10.01 -2.23 -0.14
N ALA A 207 9.32 -1.30 -0.81
CA ALA A 207 8.60 -1.59 -2.05
C ALA A 207 9.57 -1.78 -3.23
N ASP A 208 9.10 -2.42 -4.30
CA ASP A 208 9.89 -2.58 -5.55
C ASP A 208 9.97 -1.26 -6.33
N ARG A 209 8.97 -0.39 -6.15
CA ARG A 209 8.82 0.88 -6.85
C ARG A 209 8.08 1.89 -6.00
N VAL A 210 8.47 3.15 -6.09
CA VAL A 210 7.86 4.27 -5.38
C VAL A 210 7.31 5.25 -6.39
N ILE A 211 6.06 5.64 -6.20
CA ILE A 211 5.38 6.67 -6.98
C ILE A 211 5.11 7.85 -6.06
N VAL A 212 5.55 9.02 -6.46
CA VAL A 212 5.37 10.26 -5.70
C VAL A 212 4.22 11.06 -6.28
N LEU A 213 3.15 11.20 -5.50
CA LEU A 213 1.98 12.00 -5.86
C LEU A 213 2.03 13.35 -5.14
N ASN A 214 1.99 14.42 -5.89
CA ASN A 214 1.91 15.79 -5.37
C ASN A 214 0.82 16.56 -6.09
N ASP A 215 -0.10 17.16 -5.32
CA ASP A 215 -1.15 18.03 -5.87
C ASP A 215 -1.95 17.37 -7.02
N GLY A 216 -2.28 16.08 -6.85
CA GLY A 216 -3.07 15.32 -7.81
C GLY A 216 -2.30 14.83 -9.05
N ARG A 217 -0.98 15.01 -9.10
CA ARG A 217 -0.12 14.62 -10.23
C ARG A 217 0.99 13.68 -9.78
N VAL A 218 1.34 12.71 -10.62
CA VAL A 218 2.57 11.95 -10.45
C VAL A 218 3.75 12.83 -10.83
N ILE A 219 4.64 13.08 -9.89
CA ILE A 219 5.82 13.94 -10.09
C ILE A 219 7.12 13.16 -10.17
N ASP A 220 7.15 11.95 -9.61
CA ASP A 220 8.28 11.03 -9.74
C ASP A 220 7.81 9.57 -9.64
N ASP A 221 8.57 8.64 -10.23
CA ASP A 221 8.18 7.24 -10.37
C ASP A 221 9.41 6.40 -10.73
N ASP A 222 10.04 5.80 -9.71
CA ASP A 222 11.25 4.97 -9.90
C ASP A 222 11.44 3.99 -8.71
N VAL A 223 12.54 3.27 -8.71
CA VAL A 223 12.96 2.42 -7.58
C VAL A 223 13.25 3.27 -6.34
N PRO A 224 13.03 2.75 -5.12
CA PRO A 224 13.21 3.51 -3.87
C PRO A 224 14.54 4.25 -3.78
N GLY A 225 15.64 3.57 -4.12
CA GLY A 225 16.98 4.16 -4.04
C GLY A 225 17.17 5.43 -4.87
N LYS A 226 16.49 5.56 -6.01
CA LYS A 226 16.56 6.80 -6.83
C LYS A 226 15.66 7.90 -6.28
N ILE A 227 14.45 7.54 -5.86
CA ILE A 227 13.49 8.50 -5.28
C ILE A 227 14.11 9.14 -4.03
N PHE A 228 14.65 8.32 -3.13
CA PHE A 228 15.17 8.80 -1.85
C PHE A 228 16.55 9.49 -1.98
N ALA A 229 17.35 9.15 -2.98
CA ALA A 229 18.56 9.91 -3.31
C ALA A 229 18.27 11.34 -3.80
N SER A 230 17.02 11.62 -4.23
CA SER A 230 16.54 12.96 -4.64
C SER A 230 15.95 13.76 -3.47
N GLY A 231 16.61 13.77 -2.31
CA GLY A 231 16.11 14.33 -1.04
C GLY A 231 15.50 15.72 -1.12
N ASP A 232 16.11 16.62 -1.92
CA ASP A 232 15.60 17.97 -2.15
C ASP A 232 14.16 18.01 -2.70
N LEU A 233 13.74 17.02 -3.49
CA LEU A 233 12.38 16.95 -4.02
C LEU A 233 11.38 16.57 -2.92
N LEU A 234 11.71 15.57 -2.12
CA LEU A 234 10.85 15.06 -1.06
C LEU A 234 10.62 16.10 0.04
N THR A 235 11.69 16.76 0.49
CA THR A 235 11.58 17.83 1.50
C THR A 235 10.78 19.03 0.99
N LYS A 236 10.92 19.41 -0.28
CA LYS A 236 10.12 20.50 -0.89
C LYS A 236 8.63 20.22 -0.91
N ILE A 237 8.21 18.96 -0.99
CA ILE A 237 6.81 18.57 -0.97
C ILE A 237 6.34 18.13 0.43
N GLY A 238 7.16 18.36 1.47
CA GLY A 238 6.81 18.11 2.87
C GLY A 238 6.85 16.64 3.26
N LEU A 239 7.65 15.83 2.59
CA LEU A 239 7.96 14.45 2.99
C LEU A 239 9.32 14.41 3.70
N ASP A 240 9.43 13.50 4.66
CA ASP A 240 10.69 13.20 5.34
C ASP A 240 11.63 12.40 4.44
N LEU A 241 12.91 12.37 4.81
CA LEU A 241 13.92 11.49 4.20
C LEU A 241 14.05 10.21 5.03
N PRO A 242 14.42 9.08 4.40
CA PRO A 242 14.89 7.91 5.11
C PRO A 242 16.02 8.31 6.07
N TYR A 243 16.04 7.71 7.27
CA TYR A 243 17.05 8.04 8.28
C TYR A 243 18.51 7.99 7.75
N PRO A 244 18.91 6.98 6.94
CA PRO A 244 20.24 6.96 6.35
C PRO A 244 20.55 8.18 5.47
N GLU A 245 19.61 8.64 4.67
CA GLU A 245 19.80 9.81 3.80
C GLU A 245 19.86 11.12 4.60
N ALA A 246 18.99 11.28 5.60
CA ALA A 246 19.04 12.41 6.52
C ALA A 246 20.38 12.46 7.28
N LEU A 247 20.90 11.31 7.72
CA LEU A 247 22.20 11.21 8.37
C LEU A 247 23.34 11.55 7.40
N LYS A 248 23.25 11.16 6.13
CA LYS A 248 24.24 11.52 5.11
C LYS A 248 24.30 13.03 4.90
N GLU A 249 23.17 13.72 4.87
CA GLU A 249 23.13 15.18 4.74
C GLU A 249 23.84 15.85 5.94
N GLU A 250 23.51 15.43 7.16
CA GLU A 250 24.17 15.96 8.35
C GLU A 250 25.69 15.69 8.39
N LEU A 251 26.12 14.51 7.96
CA LEU A 251 27.53 14.17 7.88
C LEU A 251 28.28 15.03 6.82
N LYS A 252 27.64 15.29 5.67
CA LYS A 252 28.17 16.20 4.63
C LYS A 252 28.33 17.63 5.16
N GLU A 253 27.35 18.15 5.90
CA GLU A 253 27.43 19.48 6.53
C GLU A 253 28.60 19.59 7.50
N LYS A 254 28.97 18.49 8.16
CA LYS A 254 30.14 18.42 9.06
C LYS A 254 31.46 18.16 8.30
N GLY A 255 31.45 18.14 6.98
CA GLY A 255 32.64 17.94 6.14
C GLY A 255 33.14 16.49 6.04
N ILE A 256 32.26 15.54 6.40
CA ILE A 256 32.55 14.10 6.26
C ILE A 256 32.17 13.66 4.83
N ASP A 257 33.12 13.03 4.14
CA ASP A 257 32.86 12.46 2.81
C ASP A 257 32.01 11.20 2.93
N VAL A 258 30.80 11.21 2.34
CA VAL A 258 29.83 10.12 2.38
C VAL A 258 29.51 9.64 0.97
N PRO A 259 29.12 8.35 0.80
CA PRO A 259 28.73 7.80 -0.50
C PRO A 259 27.54 8.60 -1.11
N ASN A 260 27.60 8.80 -2.43
CA ASN A 260 26.49 9.43 -3.16
C ASN A 260 25.36 8.44 -3.50
N GLU A 261 25.66 7.15 -3.50
CA GLU A 261 24.65 6.10 -3.71
C GLU A 261 23.70 6.00 -2.52
N TYR A 262 22.46 5.62 -2.78
CA TYR A 262 21.49 5.33 -1.73
C TYR A 262 21.99 4.19 -0.84
N LEU A 263 21.89 4.37 0.47
CA LEU A 263 22.16 3.34 1.47
C LEU A 263 20.90 3.10 2.28
N ASP A 264 20.54 1.83 2.44
CA ASP A 264 19.58 1.42 3.47
C ASP A 264 20.22 1.45 4.87
N GLU A 265 19.48 1.09 5.91
CA GLU A 265 20.00 1.13 7.27
C GLU A 265 21.23 0.22 7.45
N GLU A 266 21.20 -1.01 6.89
CA GLU A 266 22.32 -1.96 6.98
C GLU A 266 23.55 -1.42 6.23
N GLY A 267 23.36 -0.91 5.03
CA GLY A 267 24.42 -0.30 4.24
C GLY A 267 25.04 0.91 4.92
N MET A 268 24.23 1.74 5.60
CA MET A 268 24.72 2.87 6.37
C MET A 268 25.56 2.42 7.59
N VAL A 269 25.07 1.43 8.35
CA VAL A 269 25.82 0.85 9.48
C VAL A 269 27.13 0.26 9.02
N ASP A 270 27.12 -0.52 7.95
CA ASP A 270 28.33 -1.11 7.35
C ASP A 270 29.33 -0.05 6.91
N TRP A 271 28.86 1.02 6.26
CA TRP A 271 29.70 2.12 5.85
C TRP A 271 30.32 2.87 7.04
N LEU A 272 29.52 3.18 8.07
CA LEU A 272 29.99 3.83 9.30
C LEU A 272 31.08 2.99 10.00
N CYS A 273 30.84 1.68 10.16
CA CYS A 273 31.81 0.78 10.77
C CYS A 273 33.14 0.75 10.00
N ARG A 274 33.07 0.68 8.66
CA ARG A 274 34.30 0.69 7.80
C ARG A 274 35.00 2.03 7.84
N SER A 275 34.28 3.15 7.95
CA SER A 275 34.85 4.50 8.01
C SER A 275 35.49 4.79 9.38
N ALA A 276 34.87 4.32 10.47
CA ALA A 276 35.42 4.44 11.82
C ALA A 276 36.70 3.60 12.03
N LEU A 277 36.87 2.49 11.30
CA LEU A 277 38.08 1.64 11.36
C LEU A 277 39.25 2.20 10.54
N LYS A 278 39.04 3.25 9.73
CA LYS A 278 40.10 3.90 8.94
C LYS A 278 40.71 5.11 9.64
N ASN A 279 40.16 5.55 10.77
CA ASN A 279 40.70 6.57 11.68
C ASN A 279 41.24 5.94 12.95
#